data_d863d2631465b045621f1e5adf45c279
#
_entry.id   d863d2631465b045621f1e5adf45c279
#
_cell.length_a   1.000
_cell.length_b   1.000
_cell.length_c   1.000
_cell.angle_alpha   90.00
_cell.angle_beta   90.00
_cell.angle_gamma   90.00
#
_symmetry.space_group_name_H-M   'P 1'
#
loop_
_entity.id
_entity.type
_entity.pdbx_description
1 polymer ?
#
loop_
_entity_poly.entity_id
_entity_poly.type
_entity_poly.pdbx_seq_one_letter_code
_entity_poly.pdbx_strand_id
1 'polypeptide(L)'
;MESKQEIEKQKKYIEKVKKINNNKKLKYNIYTMGCQLNENDSEKLCGMIEDMGYEKTNDAKEANLCVFNTCCVRENAEDKLFGKLGELKRLKETNGLIIAIGGCMMQEKHITDKIKESYPFVDILFGTHTLHKFPEDLYKIIEEKKKLEDILDIDGKIYEGLPIKRTSKTQASVTIMNGCNNFCTYCIVPYVRGRERSREPRAIIEEVKKLAKEGYKEITLLGQNVNSYLRVER
;
A
#
# COMPACT_ATOMS: atom_id res chain seq x y z
N MET A 1 2.67 22.74 -0.21
CA MET A 1 1.24 22.99 0.09
C MET A 1 0.36 21.82 -0.39
N GLU A 2 0.44 21.38 -1.62
CA GLU A 2 -0.39 20.30 -2.19
C GLU A 2 -0.36 18.96 -1.45
N SER A 3 0.82 18.48 -0.99
CA SER A 3 0.90 17.20 -0.29
C SER A 3 0.17 17.21 1.07
N LYS A 4 0.15 18.36 1.77
CA LYS A 4 -0.60 18.50 3.01
C LYS A 4 -2.12 18.51 2.76
N GLN A 5 -2.56 19.18 1.70
CA GLN A 5 -3.97 19.21 1.31
C GLN A 5 -4.47 17.81 0.93
N GLU A 6 -3.64 17.02 0.20
CA GLU A 6 -3.99 15.66 -0.14
C GLU A 6 -4.10 14.76 1.11
N ILE A 7 -3.16 14.86 2.05
CA ILE A 7 -3.25 14.10 3.30
C ILE A 7 -4.50 14.47 4.12
N GLU A 8 -4.83 15.76 4.22
CA GLU A 8 -6.05 16.18 4.91
C GLU A 8 -7.33 15.68 4.19
N LYS A 9 -7.30 15.62 2.87
CA LYS A 9 -8.36 15.00 2.08
C LYS A 9 -8.51 13.50 2.42
N GLN A 10 -7.39 12.76 2.46
CA GLN A 10 -7.42 11.33 2.78
C GLN A 10 -7.89 11.07 4.22
N LYS A 11 -7.51 11.88 5.20
CA LYS A 11 -8.05 11.81 6.56
C LYS A 11 -9.58 11.99 6.60
N LYS A 12 -10.11 12.91 5.79
CA LYS A 12 -11.57 13.06 5.66
C LYS A 12 -12.24 11.80 5.10
N TYR A 13 -11.60 11.10 4.15
CA TYR A 13 -12.12 9.83 3.65
C TYR A 13 -12.03 8.71 4.68
N ILE A 14 -10.95 8.64 5.48
CA ILE A 14 -10.88 7.72 6.62
C ILE A 14 -12.07 7.92 7.55
N GLU A 15 -12.35 9.17 7.96
CA GLU A 15 -13.50 9.47 8.83
C GLU A 15 -14.86 9.15 8.19
N LYS A 16 -15.01 9.37 6.86
CA LYS A 16 -16.25 8.99 6.15
C LYS A 16 -16.46 7.48 6.18
N VAL A 17 -15.44 6.69 5.83
CA VAL A 17 -15.53 5.22 5.84
C VAL A 17 -15.77 4.72 7.25
N LYS A 18 -15.09 5.28 8.26
CA LYS A 18 -15.30 4.95 9.67
C LYS A 18 -16.75 5.15 10.10
N LYS A 19 -17.39 6.26 9.68
CA LYS A 19 -18.81 6.51 9.96
C LYS A 19 -19.73 5.48 9.30
N ILE A 20 -19.46 5.07 8.05
CA ILE A 20 -20.23 4.04 7.36
C ILE A 20 -20.08 2.69 8.05
N ASN A 21 -18.91 2.42 8.61
CA ASN A 21 -18.57 1.17 9.29
C ASN A 21 -19.01 1.15 10.76
N ASN A 22 -19.50 2.28 11.29
CA ASN A 22 -19.91 2.37 12.68
C ASN A 22 -20.92 1.26 13.04
N ASN A 23 -20.71 0.62 14.18
CA ASN A 23 -21.47 -0.53 14.68
C ASN A 23 -21.37 -1.83 13.83
N LYS A 24 -20.47 -1.90 12.84
CA LYS A 24 -20.20 -3.11 12.08
C LYS A 24 -18.88 -3.71 12.55
N LYS A 25 -18.85 -5.02 12.78
CA LYS A 25 -17.61 -5.76 13.08
C LYS A 25 -16.96 -6.22 11.77
N LEU A 26 -16.40 -5.28 11.04
CA LEU A 26 -15.78 -5.56 9.76
C LEU A 26 -14.32 -5.99 9.94
N LYS A 27 -13.91 -7.00 9.19
CA LYS A 27 -12.56 -7.54 9.25
C LYS A 27 -11.83 -7.36 7.92
N TYR A 28 -10.52 -7.20 7.99
CA TYR A 28 -9.66 -7.19 6.81
C TYR A 28 -8.56 -8.22 6.89
N ASN A 29 -8.18 -8.74 5.73
CA ASN A 29 -7.00 -9.58 5.54
C ASN A 29 -6.04 -8.89 4.57
N ILE A 30 -4.73 -8.96 4.83
CA ILE A 30 -3.71 -8.41 3.94
C ILE A 30 -2.64 -9.43 3.63
N TYR A 31 -2.37 -9.63 2.33
CA TYR A 31 -1.29 -10.45 1.82
C TYR A 31 -0.16 -9.54 1.32
N THR A 32 0.98 -9.59 1.99
CA THR A 32 2.18 -8.89 1.57
C THR A 32 3.11 -9.86 0.84
N MET A 33 3.35 -9.57 -0.43
CA MET A 33 4.22 -10.37 -1.29
C MET A 33 5.34 -9.46 -1.78
N GLY A 34 6.51 -9.47 -1.10
CA GLY A 34 7.56 -8.59 -1.56
C GLY A 34 8.76 -8.38 -0.65
N CYS A 35 9.36 -7.22 -0.79
CA CYS A 35 10.52 -6.78 -0.03
C CYS A 35 10.11 -5.98 1.22
N GLN A 36 11.07 -5.57 2.03
CA GLN A 36 10.83 -4.74 3.23
C GLN A 36 10.07 -3.43 2.94
N LEU A 37 10.22 -2.86 1.74
CA LEU A 37 9.41 -1.71 1.33
C LEU A 37 7.93 -2.07 1.17
N ASN A 38 7.61 -3.24 0.59
CA ASN A 38 6.23 -3.70 0.55
C ASN A 38 5.68 -3.97 1.97
N GLU A 39 6.52 -4.49 2.89
CA GLU A 39 6.12 -4.65 4.29
C GLU A 39 5.78 -3.30 4.93
N ASN A 40 6.63 -2.29 4.76
CA ASN A 40 6.36 -0.94 5.24
C ASN A 40 5.13 -0.29 4.57
N ASP A 41 4.93 -0.51 3.27
CA ASP A 41 3.73 -0.06 2.56
C ASP A 41 2.47 -0.75 3.11
N SER A 42 2.56 -2.05 3.46
CA SER A 42 1.46 -2.78 4.10
C SER A 42 1.17 -2.27 5.51
N GLU A 43 2.18 -1.87 6.29
CA GLU A 43 1.97 -1.23 7.60
C GLU A 43 1.18 0.08 7.49
N LYS A 44 1.41 0.87 6.43
CA LYS A 44 0.63 2.08 6.13
C LYS A 44 -0.81 1.73 5.74
N LEU A 45 -0.99 0.73 4.86
CA LEU A 45 -2.33 0.25 4.52
C LEU A 45 -3.09 -0.25 5.75
N CYS A 46 -2.45 -1.07 6.59
CA CYS A 46 -3.05 -1.53 7.86
C CYS A 46 -3.47 -0.36 8.76
N GLY A 47 -2.61 0.65 8.93
CA GLY A 47 -2.93 1.82 9.73
C GLY A 47 -4.17 2.55 9.21
N MET A 48 -4.23 2.83 7.91
CA MET A 48 -5.40 3.46 7.29
C MET A 48 -6.67 2.62 7.42
N ILE A 49 -6.58 1.30 7.20
CA ILE A 49 -7.72 0.37 7.25
C ILE A 49 -8.25 0.23 8.68
N GLU A 50 -7.37 0.12 9.69
CA GLU A 50 -7.78 0.07 11.09
C GLU A 50 -8.43 1.38 11.55
N ASP A 51 -7.91 2.53 11.12
CA ASP A 51 -8.52 3.84 11.39
C ASP A 51 -9.90 4.00 10.72
N MET A 52 -10.16 3.29 9.61
CA MET A 52 -11.48 3.19 8.97
C MET A 52 -12.45 2.23 9.67
N GLY A 53 -12.04 1.59 10.78
CA GLY A 53 -12.90 0.76 11.61
C GLY A 53 -12.92 -0.73 11.25
N TYR A 54 -11.91 -1.22 10.54
CA TYR A 54 -11.73 -2.65 10.29
C TYR A 54 -10.81 -3.29 11.33
N GLU A 55 -11.06 -4.54 11.69
CA GLU A 55 -10.19 -5.36 12.53
C GLU A 55 -9.41 -6.37 11.68
N LYS A 56 -8.13 -6.58 12.00
CA LYS A 56 -7.29 -7.53 11.27
C LYS A 56 -7.69 -8.98 11.54
N THR A 57 -7.77 -9.79 10.47
CA THR A 57 -7.91 -11.24 10.56
C THR A 57 -6.89 -11.95 9.66
N ASN A 58 -6.51 -13.17 10.07
CA ASN A 58 -5.68 -14.05 9.24
C ASN A 58 -6.52 -15.02 8.38
N ASP A 59 -7.83 -15.11 8.63
CA ASP A 59 -8.74 -15.93 7.84
C ASP A 59 -9.50 -15.08 6.82
N ALA A 60 -9.21 -15.31 5.54
CA ALA A 60 -9.88 -14.61 4.45
C ALA A 60 -11.39 -14.88 4.40
N LYS A 61 -11.86 -16.00 4.98
CA LYS A 61 -13.30 -16.33 5.04
C LYS A 61 -14.09 -15.39 5.94
N GLU A 62 -13.43 -14.82 6.94
CA GLU A 62 -14.03 -13.84 7.85
C GLU A 62 -13.88 -12.40 7.37
N ALA A 63 -13.07 -12.17 6.33
CA ALA A 63 -12.75 -10.83 5.87
C ALA A 63 -13.87 -10.22 5.04
N ASN A 64 -14.11 -8.92 5.23
CA ASN A 64 -14.95 -8.07 4.39
C ASN A 64 -14.12 -7.28 3.37
N LEU A 65 -12.80 -7.15 3.63
CA LEU A 65 -11.82 -6.51 2.77
C LEU A 65 -10.57 -7.40 2.70
N CYS A 66 -10.13 -7.72 1.50
CA CYS A 66 -8.89 -8.44 1.25
C CYS A 66 -7.96 -7.57 0.40
N VAL A 67 -6.75 -7.30 0.89
CA VAL A 67 -5.77 -6.46 0.22
C VAL A 67 -4.54 -7.28 -0.13
N PHE A 68 -4.09 -7.17 -1.38
CA PHE A 68 -2.82 -7.72 -1.84
C PHE A 68 -1.84 -6.57 -2.09
N ASN A 69 -0.71 -6.60 -1.41
CA ASN A 69 0.42 -5.73 -1.72
C ASN A 69 1.51 -6.57 -2.39
N THR A 70 1.69 -6.35 -3.68
CA THR A 70 2.40 -7.26 -4.59
C THR A 70 3.76 -6.74 -5.01
N CYS A 71 4.63 -7.64 -5.45
CA CYS A 71 5.99 -7.37 -5.88
C CYS A 71 6.26 -8.00 -7.24
N CYS A 72 6.97 -7.30 -8.11
CA CYS A 72 7.36 -7.78 -9.44
C CYS A 72 8.77 -8.40 -9.50
N VAL A 73 9.54 -8.39 -8.39
CA VAL A 73 10.92 -8.93 -8.35
C VAL A 73 11.04 -10.24 -7.59
N ARG A 74 9.97 -10.74 -6.99
CA ARG A 74 9.96 -12.00 -6.25
C ARG A 74 9.46 -13.12 -7.14
N GLU A 75 10.27 -14.17 -7.26
CA GLU A 75 9.88 -15.40 -7.93
C GLU A 75 8.56 -15.93 -7.36
N ASN A 76 7.69 -16.40 -8.23
CA ASN A 76 6.36 -16.96 -7.89
C ASN A 76 5.39 -15.97 -7.18
N ALA A 77 5.66 -14.65 -7.15
CA ALA A 77 4.73 -13.70 -6.57
C ALA A 77 3.44 -13.59 -7.39
N GLU A 78 3.56 -13.69 -8.72
CA GLU A 78 2.45 -13.67 -9.65
C GLU A 78 1.57 -14.93 -9.49
N ASP A 79 2.17 -16.12 -9.47
CA ASP A 79 1.45 -17.38 -9.29
C ASP A 79 0.70 -17.42 -7.95
N LYS A 80 1.35 -16.92 -6.88
CA LYS A 80 0.71 -16.81 -5.58
C LYS A 80 -0.48 -15.86 -5.59
N LEU A 81 -0.36 -14.72 -6.29
CA LEU A 81 -1.46 -13.78 -6.43
C LEU A 81 -2.65 -14.45 -7.15
N PHE A 82 -2.42 -15.01 -8.32
CA PHE A 82 -3.49 -15.59 -9.13
C PHE A 82 -4.12 -16.84 -8.47
N GLY A 83 -3.30 -17.66 -7.81
CA GLY A 83 -3.81 -18.79 -7.01
C GLY A 83 -4.76 -18.31 -5.90
N LYS A 84 -4.36 -17.28 -5.15
CA LYS A 84 -5.20 -16.71 -4.09
C LYS A 84 -6.46 -16.03 -4.63
N LEU A 85 -6.39 -15.33 -5.75
CA LEU A 85 -7.56 -14.71 -6.37
C LEU A 85 -8.61 -15.76 -6.76
N GLY A 86 -8.18 -16.92 -7.27
CA GLY A 86 -9.08 -18.04 -7.57
C GLY A 86 -9.85 -18.52 -6.32
N GLU A 87 -9.18 -18.62 -5.17
CA GLU A 87 -9.82 -18.98 -3.89
C GLU A 87 -10.84 -17.93 -3.43
N LEU A 88 -10.54 -16.64 -3.62
CA LEU A 88 -11.38 -15.54 -3.14
C LEU A 88 -12.62 -15.27 -3.99
N LYS A 89 -12.67 -15.75 -5.24
CA LYS A 89 -13.83 -15.57 -6.13
C LYS A 89 -15.13 -16.01 -5.45
N ARG A 90 -15.12 -17.23 -4.89
CA ARG A 90 -16.29 -17.79 -4.19
C ARG A 90 -16.68 -16.95 -2.98
N LEU A 91 -15.70 -16.50 -2.20
CA LEU A 91 -15.97 -15.67 -1.01
C LEU A 91 -16.58 -14.33 -1.39
N LYS A 92 -16.17 -13.74 -2.51
CA LYS A 92 -16.78 -12.52 -3.02
C LYS A 92 -18.24 -12.71 -3.39
N GLU A 93 -18.57 -13.80 -4.06
CA GLU A 93 -19.95 -14.11 -4.46
C GLU A 93 -20.87 -14.36 -3.26
N THR A 94 -20.35 -14.95 -2.19
CA THR A 94 -21.13 -15.32 -1.00
C THR A 94 -21.21 -14.21 0.05
N ASN A 95 -20.11 -13.51 0.30
CA ASN A 95 -19.96 -12.60 1.45
C ASN A 95 -19.83 -11.12 1.04
N GLY A 96 -19.83 -10.81 -0.26
CA GLY A 96 -19.62 -9.43 -0.73
C GLY A 96 -18.23 -8.88 -0.44
N LEU A 97 -17.21 -9.75 -0.34
CA LEU A 97 -15.82 -9.39 -0.07
C LEU A 97 -15.32 -8.32 -1.03
N ILE A 98 -14.75 -7.23 -0.52
CA ILE A 98 -14.03 -6.24 -1.33
C ILE A 98 -12.60 -6.76 -1.54
N ILE A 99 -12.13 -6.77 -2.79
CA ILE A 99 -10.79 -7.23 -3.16
C ILE A 99 -10.01 -6.08 -3.79
N ALA A 100 -8.89 -5.71 -3.14
CA ALA A 100 -7.98 -4.68 -3.59
C ALA A 100 -6.60 -5.26 -3.88
N ILE A 101 -6.00 -4.89 -5.01
CA ILE A 101 -4.65 -5.31 -5.39
C ILE A 101 -3.80 -4.07 -5.65
N GLY A 102 -2.65 -4.02 -4.99
CA GLY A 102 -1.70 -2.92 -5.14
C GLY A 102 -0.25 -3.37 -5.15
N GLY A 103 0.64 -2.38 -5.17
CA GLY A 103 2.08 -2.60 -5.13
C GLY A 103 2.78 -2.55 -6.49
N CYS A 104 4.04 -2.97 -6.52
CA CYS A 104 4.89 -2.83 -7.71
C CYS A 104 4.33 -3.55 -8.94
N MET A 105 3.72 -4.72 -8.76
CA MET A 105 3.18 -5.51 -9.86
C MET A 105 2.05 -4.78 -10.61
N MET A 106 1.32 -3.89 -9.95
CA MET A 106 0.26 -3.11 -10.60
C MET A 106 0.78 -2.00 -11.53
N GLN A 107 2.07 -1.72 -11.52
CA GLN A 107 2.70 -0.83 -12.50
C GLN A 107 3.02 -1.55 -13.83
N GLU A 108 2.83 -2.86 -13.90
CA GLU A 108 3.05 -3.64 -15.11
C GLU A 108 1.73 -3.83 -15.87
N LYS A 109 1.64 -3.17 -17.03
CA LYS A 109 0.41 -3.13 -17.84
C LYS A 109 -0.12 -4.51 -18.19
N HIS A 110 0.75 -5.47 -18.55
CA HIS A 110 0.32 -6.83 -18.92
C HIS A 110 -0.36 -7.56 -17.75
N ILE A 111 0.06 -7.30 -16.51
CA ILE A 111 -0.56 -7.87 -15.31
C ILE A 111 -1.93 -7.25 -15.05
N THR A 112 -2.02 -5.92 -15.13
CA THR A 112 -3.30 -5.22 -14.90
C THR A 112 -4.33 -5.60 -15.96
N ASP A 113 -3.92 -5.72 -17.22
CA ASP A 113 -4.79 -6.18 -18.31
C ASP A 113 -5.27 -7.62 -18.06
N LYS A 114 -4.37 -8.53 -17.67
CA LYS A 114 -4.72 -9.91 -17.30
C LYS A 114 -5.71 -9.97 -16.13
N ILE A 115 -5.55 -9.12 -15.12
CA ILE A 115 -6.48 -9.07 -13.98
C ILE A 115 -7.86 -8.59 -14.46
N LYS A 116 -7.95 -7.56 -15.27
CA LYS A 116 -9.21 -7.04 -15.79
C LYS A 116 -9.97 -8.07 -16.63
N GLU A 117 -9.26 -8.83 -17.46
CA GLU A 117 -9.84 -9.83 -18.34
C GLU A 117 -10.24 -11.11 -17.59
N SER A 118 -9.34 -11.64 -16.76
CA SER A 118 -9.50 -12.97 -16.16
C SER A 118 -10.09 -12.93 -14.73
N TYR A 119 -9.97 -11.80 -14.03
CA TYR A 119 -10.43 -11.63 -12.65
C TYR A 119 -11.33 -10.37 -12.49
N PRO A 120 -12.40 -10.27 -13.31
CA PRO A 120 -13.26 -9.07 -13.31
C PRO A 120 -13.99 -8.83 -11.98
N PHE A 121 -13.89 -9.72 -11.01
CA PHE A 121 -14.44 -9.57 -9.68
C PHE A 121 -13.57 -8.75 -8.71
N VAL A 122 -12.34 -8.38 -9.08
CA VAL A 122 -11.49 -7.47 -8.33
C VAL A 122 -12.09 -6.06 -8.35
N ASP A 123 -12.08 -5.36 -7.21
CA ASP A 123 -12.73 -4.07 -7.06
C ASP A 123 -11.79 -2.88 -7.23
N ILE A 124 -10.57 -2.97 -6.67
CA ILE A 124 -9.60 -1.88 -6.65
C ILE A 124 -8.26 -2.37 -7.19
N LEU A 125 -7.71 -1.65 -8.17
CA LEU A 125 -6.31 -1.75 -8.58
C LEU A 125 -5.63 -0.42 -8.27
N PHE A 126 -4.53 -0.43 -7.49
CA PHE A 126 -3.80 0.78 -7.13
C PHE A 126 -2.29 0.60 -7.28
N GLY A 127 -1.61 1.64 -7.75
CA GLY A 127 -0.17 1.64 -7.98
C GLY A 127 0.64 1.97 -6.72
N THR A 128 1.97 1.87 -6.83
CA THR A 128 2.90 2.27 -5.76
C THR A 128 2.83 3.77 -5.45
N HIS A 129 2.44 4.58 -6.43
CA HIS A 129 2.36 6.04 -6.33
C HIS A 129 1.02 6.53 -5.76
N THR A 130 0.00 5.68 -5.72
CA THR A 130 -1.36 6.02 -5.30
C THR A 130 -1.80 5.36 -3.99
N LEU A 131 -0.93 4.60 -3.35
CA LEU A 131 -1.21 3.93 -2.07
C LEU A 131 -1.85 4.86 -1.02
N HIS A 132 -1.46 6.13 -0.98
CA HIS A 132 -2.00 7.13 -0.06
C HIS A 132 -3.47 7.44 -0.30
N LYS A 133 -4.00 7.18 -1.51
CA LYS A 133 -5.40 7.41 -1.87
C LYS A 133 -6.32 6.23 -1.52
N PHE A 134 -5.79 5.16 -1.00
CA PHE A 134 -6.57 3.97 -0.64
C PHE A 134 -7.85 4.27 0.16
N PRO A 135 -7.89 5.22 1.12
CA PRO A 135 -9.13 5.60 1.80
C PRO A 135 -10.20 6.18 0.87
N GLU A 136 -9.80 7.03 -0.08
CA GLU A 136 -10.70 7.58 -1.10
C GLU A 136 -11.25 6.49 -2.00
N ASP A 137 -10.38 5.58 -2.45
CA ASP A 137 -10.75 4.49 -3.35
C ASP A 137 -11.73 3.52 -2.68
N LEU A 138 -11.44 3.15 -1.43
CA LEU A 138 -12.33 2.31 -0.65
C LEU A 138 -13.69 2.97 -0.42
N TYR A 139 -13.72 4.29 -0.13
CA TYR A 139 -14.96 5.04 0.01
C TYR A 139 -15.81 4.98 -1.26
N LYS A 140 -15.20 5.20 -2.43
CA LYS A 140 -15.90 5.15 -3.73
C LYS A 140 -16.49 3.76 -4.02
N ILE A 141 -15.75 2.69 -3.70
CA ILE A 141 -16.28 1.32 -3.85
C ILE A 141 -17.50 1.08 -2.96
N ILE A 142 -17.45 1.52 -1.71
CA ILE A 142 -18.56 1.31 -0.75
C ILE A 142 -19.80 2.08 -1.18
N GLU A 143 -19.65 3.34 -1.57
CA GLU A 143 -20.78 4.24 -1.88
C GLU A 143 -21.25 4.12 -3.33
N GLU A 144 -20.32 4.12 -4.28
CA GLU A 144 -20.64 4.18 -5.71
C GLU A 144 -20.73 2.79 -6.35
N LYS A 145 -20.23 1.74 -5.68
CA LYS A 145 -20.15 0.35 -6.17
C LYS A 145 -19.47 0.23 -7.55
N LYS A 146 -18.57 1.16 -7.84
CA LYS A 146 -17.87 1.27 -9.11
C LYS A 146 -16.43 0.83 -8.95
N LYS A 147 -16.01 -0.15 -9.76
CA LYS A 147 -14.61 -0.60 -9.80
C LYS A 147 -13.67 0.54 -10.09
N LEU A 148 -12.52 0.53 -9.44
CA LEU A 148 -11.53 1.58 -9.52
C LEU A 148 -10.18 1.06 -9.97
N GLU A 149 -9.55 1.82 -10.85
CA GLU A 149 -8.17 1.69 -11.23
C GLU A 149 -7.47 3.04 -10.97
N ASP A 150 -6.63 3.08 -9.94
CA ASP A 150 -5.84 4.26 -9.60
C ASP A 150 -4.35 3.92 -9.70
N ILE A 151 -3.87 3.87 -10.93
CA ILE A 151 -2.48 3.56 -11.28
C ILE A 151 -1.92 4.76 -12.03
N LEU A 152 -0.90 5.40 -11.45
CA LEU A 152 -0.18 6.51 -12.07
C LEU A 152 1.12 5.99 -12.68
N ASP A 153 1.37 6.35 -13.95
CA ASP A 153 2.59 6.02 -14.69
C ASP A 153 3.75 7.00 -14.39
N ILE A 154 3.49 8.03 -13.60
CA ILE A 154 4.45 9.10 -13.30
C ILE A 154 4.93 9.02 -11.86
N ASP A 155 6.09 9.63 -11.61
CA ASP A 155 6.68 9.75 -10.29
C ASP A 155 5.74 10.48 -9.32
N GLY A 156 5.15 9.73 -8.40
CA GLY A 156 4.31 10.28 -7.35
C GLY A 156 5.13 11.10 -6.34
N LYS A 157 4.45 11.92 -5.55
CA LYS A 157 5.05 12.64 -4.41
C LYS A 157 5.15 11.71 -3.19
N ILE A 158 6.05 12.05 -2.26
CA ILE A 158 6.08 11.41 -0.95
C ILE A 158 5.07 12.11 -0.06
N TYR A 159 4.20 11.34 0.57
CA TYR A 159 3.16 11.82 1.46
C TYR A 159 3.48 11.44 2.91
N GLU A 160 3.55 12.45 3.78
CA GLU A 160 3.88 12.30 5.19
C GLU A 160 2.61 12.38 6.07
N GLY A 161 2.61 11.65 7.20
CA GLY A 161 1.55 11.79 8.21
C GLY A 161 0.31 10.91 7.98
N LEU A 162 0.44 9.87 7.17
CA LEU A 162 -0.56 8.79 7.11
C LEU A 162 -0.44 7.89 8.36
N PRO A 163 -1.55 7.27 8.80
CA PRO A 163 -1.51 6.28 9.86
C PRO A 163 -0.62 5.09 9.47
N ILE A 164 0.14 4.57 10.44
CA ILE A 164 1.00 3.40 10.25
C ILE A 164 0.74 2.44 11.41
N LYS A 165 0.42 1.19 11.09
CA LYS A 165 0.31 0.10 12.07
C LYS A 165 1.53 -0.79 12.00
N ARG A 166 2.43 -0.65 12.96
CA ARG A 166 3.65 -1.46 13.02
C ARG A 166 3.34 -2.89 13.40
N THR A 167 4.01 -3.84 12.73
CA THR A 167 3.82 -5.28 12.97
C THR A 167 4.66 -5.78 14.14
N SER A 168 5.85 -5.22 14.33
CA SER A 168 6.73 -5.55 15.46
C SER A 168 6.60 -4.50 16.57
N LYS A 169 6.87 -4.92 17.83
CA LYS A 169 6.94 -4.03 19.00
C LYS A 169 8.36 -3.55 19.31
N THR A 170 9.38 -4.14 18.70
CA THR A 170 10.78 -3.86 18.99
C THR A 170 11.58 -3.38 17.80
N GLN A 171 11.13 -3.70 16.58
CA GLN A 171 11.79 -3.37 15.33
C GLN A 171 10.86 -2.53 14.46
N ALA A 172 11.37 -1.48 13.83
CA ALA A 172 10.61 -0.66 12.91
C ALA A 172 11.41 -0.36 11.64
N SER A 173 10.72 -0.37 10.52
CA SER A 173 11.29 0.05 9.23
C SER A 173 10.84 1.47 8.91
N VAL A 174 11.79 2.35 8.58
CA VAL A 174 11.53 3.75 8.20
C VAL A 174 12.00 3.96 6.77
N THR A 175 11.08 4.12 5.84
CA THR A 175 11.41 4.47 4.46
C THR A 175 11.98 5.89 4.43
N ILE A 176 13.20 6.06 3.92
CA ILE A 176 13.87 7.37 3.79
C ILE A 176 13.83 7.91 2.36
N MET A 177 13.60 7.03 1.38
CA MET A 177 13.53 7.37 -0.02
C MET A 177 12.76 6.32 -0.82
N ASN A 178 12.26 6.70 -1.98
CA ASN A 178 11.60 5.83 -2.96
C ASN A 178 12.19 6.04 -4.35
N GLY A 179 12.18 4.98 -5.16
CA GLY A 179 12.68 5.01 -6.53
C GLY A 179 14.20 4.90 -6.63
N CYS A 180 14.70 4.83 -7.86
CA CYS A 180 16.13 4.71 -8.13
C CYS A 180 16.46 5.24 -9.52
N ASN A 181 17.57 6.00 -9.64
CA ASN A 181 18.02 6.57 -10.90
C ASN A 181 19.13 5.76 -11.60
N ASN A 182 19.52 4.60 -11.07
CA ASN A 182 20.64 3.84 -11.63
C ASN A 182 20.29 3.14 -12.95
N PHE A 183 19.04 2.82 -13.22
CA PHE A 183 18.58 2.16 -14.46
C PHE A 183 19.47 0.97 -14.88
N CYS A 184 19.90 0.13 -13.93
CA CYS A 184 20.67 -1.08 -14.23
C CYS A 184 19.87 -1.97 -15.20
N THR A 185 20.56 -2.60 -16.16
CA THR A 185 19.95 -3.31 -17.30
C THR A 185 18.90 -4.37 -16.95
N TYR A 186 19.04 -4.99 -15.79
CA TYR A 186 18.12 -6.05 -15.30
C TYR A 186 17.09 -5.54 -14.28
N CYS A 187 17.12 -4.26 -13.92
CA CYS A 187 16.36 -3.75 -12.77
C CYS A 187 15.05 -3.08 -13.18
N ILE A 188 13.95 -3.59 -12.66
CA ILE A 188 12.62 -3.03 -12.92
C ILE A 188 12.27 -1.84 -12.00
N VAL A 189 13.02 -1.61 -10.92
CA VAL A 189 12.69 -0.62 -9.88
C VAL A 189 12.39 0.78 -10.43
N PRO A 190 13.19 1.38 -11.35
CA PRO A 190 12.88 2.69 -11.89
C PRO A 190 11.53 2.77 -12.60
N TYR A 191 11.06 1.67 -13.14
CA TYR A 191 9.79 1.60 -13.91
C TYR A 191 8.57 1.39 -13.01
N VAL A 192 8.74 0.76 -11.84
CA VAL A 192 7.61 0.44 -10.95
C VAL A 192 7.57 1.27 -9.67
N ARG A 193 8.69 1.92 -9.30
CA ARG A 193 8.76 2.85 -8.16
C ARG A 193 9.21 4.25 -8.55
N GLY A 194 9.49 4.46 -9.84
CA GLY A 194 9.86 5.74 -10.42
C GLY A 194 11.27 6.20 -10.09
N ARG A 195 11.53 7.46 -10.41
CA ARG A 195 12.81 8.11 -10.11
C ARG A 195 13.01 8.30 -8.62
N GLU A 196 14.25 8.48 -8.23
CA GLU A 196 14.65 8.66 -6.84
C GLU A 196 14.04 9.92 -6.22
N ARG A 197 13.43 9.75 -5.05
CA ARG A 197 12.83 10.82 -4.25
C ARG A 197 13.16 10.57 -2.79
N SER A 198 13.87 11.50 -2.18
CA SER A 198 14.24 11.45 -0.77
C SER A 198 13.18 12.15 0.09
N ARG A 199 12.92 11.60 1.26
CA ARG A 199 12.10 12.25 2.28
C ARG A 199 12.89 13.37 2.96
N GLU A 200 12.17 14.34 3.49
CA GLU A 200 12.77 15.42 4.28
C GLU A 200 13.46 14.88 5.54
N PRO A 201 14.75 15.27 5.80
CA PRO A 201 15.49 14.76 6.95
C PRO A 201 14.77 15.00 8.28
N ARG A 202 14.10 16.14 8.44
CA ARG A 202 13.35 16.47 9.68
C ARG A 202 12.22 15.47 9.92
N ALA A 203 11.47 15.10 8.89
CA ALA A 203 10.38 14.14 9.00
C ALA A 203 10.88 12.76 9.43
N ILE A 204 12.01 12.31 8.86
CA ILE A 204 12.64 11.04 9.23
C ILE A 204 13.11 11.07 10.69
N ILE A 205 13.80 12.14 11.11
CA ILE A 205 14.29 12.30 12.49
C ILE A 205 13.13 12.31 13.48
N GLU A 206 12.04 13.00 13.17
CA GLU A 206 10.85 13.05 14.03
C GLU A 206 10.20 11.65 14.15
N GLU A 207 10.07 10.93 13.05
CA GLU A 207 9.56 9.55 13.06
C GLU A 207 10.44 8.64 13.90
N VAL A 208 11.77 8.67 13.72
CA VAL A 208 12.72 7.87 14.51
C VAL A 208 12.67 8.23 15.99
N LYS A 209 12.60 9.52 16.35
CA LYS A 209 12.47 9.97 17.74
C LYS A 209 11.16 9.47 18.38
N LYS A 210 10.07 9.49 17.63
CA LYS A 210 8.78 8.96 18.09
C LYS A 210 8.88 7.46 18.36
N LEU A 211 9.42 6.68 17.43
CA LEU A 211 9.63 5.25 17.59
C LEU A 211 10.52 4.92 18.79
N ALA A 212 11.62 5.66 18.98
CA ALA A 212 12.49 5.48 20.14
C ALA A 212 11.75 5.75 21.47
N LYS A 213 10.90 6.78 21.54
CA LYS A 213 10.05 7.07 22.72
C LYS A 213 9.00 5.99 22.95
N GLU A 214 8.48 5.36 21.90
CA GLU A 214 7.53 4.24 21.97
C GLU A 214 8.21 2.92 22.37
N GLY A 215 9.54 2.90 22.50
CA GLY A 215 10.31 1.75 23.01
C GLY A 215 10.88 0.82 21.94
N TYR A 216 10.82 1.21 20.66
CA TYR A 216 11.50 0.47 19.59
C TYR A 216 13.01 0.45 19.81
N LYS A 217 13.63 -0.71 19.61
CA LYS A 217 15.06 -0.96 19.88
C LYS A 217 15.91 -0.98 18.61
N GLU A 218 15.30 -1.34 17.50
CA GLU A 218 15.96 -1.44 16.21
C GLU A 218 15.15 -0.67 15.16
N ILE A 219 15.85 0.17 14.40
CA ILE A 219 15.25 0.94 13.31
C ILE A 219 16.05 0.71 12.04
N THR A 220 15.40 0.13 11.02
CA THR A 220 16.00 -0.09 9.71
C THR A 220 15.58 1.02 8.76
N LEU A 221 16.54 1.73 8.18
CA LEU A 221 16.29 2.74 7.16
C LEU A 221 16.14 2.06 5.79
N LEU A 222 15.02 2.29 5.10
CA LEU A 222 14.70 1.64 3.84
C LEU A 222 14.79 2.60 2.65
N GLY A 223 15.29 2.08 1.53
CA GLY A 223 15.32 2.73 0.23
C GLY A 223 15.82 1.75 -0.85
N GLN A 224 15.62 2.06 -2.12
CA GLN A 224 16.16 1.26 -3.22
C GLN A 224 17.67 1.44 -3.40
N ASN A 225 18.18 2.63 -3.08
CA ASN A 225 19.61 2.94 -3.06
C ASN A 225 19.89 3.96 -1.96
N VAL A 226 20.00 3.53 -0.72
CA VAL A 226 20.15 4.43 0.46
C VAL A 226 21.43 5.29 0.39
N ASN A 227 22.44 4.88 -0.40
CA ASN A 227 23.67 5.64 -0.56
C ASN A 227 23.51 6.91 -1.40
N SER A 228 22.40 7.04 -2.15
CA SER A 228 22.08 8.24 -2.92
C SER A 228 21.13 9.21 -2.21
N TYR A 229 20.77 8.91 -0.96
CA TYR A 229 19.86 9.76 -0.19
C TYR A 229 20.29 11.23 -0.22
N LEU A 230 19.40 12.13 -0.63
CA LEU A 230 19.62 13.56 -0.87
C LEU A 230 20.75 13.89 -1.87
N ARG A 231 21.14 12.94 -2.71
CA ARG A 231 22.11 13.23 -3.77
C ARG A 231 21.48 14.17 -4.78
N VAL A 232 22.01 15.38 -4.88
CA VAL A 232 21.68 16.33 -5.94
C VAL A 232 22.37 15.86 -7.20
N GLU A 233 21.63 15.56 -8.26
CA GLU A 233 22.22 15.36 -9.59
C GLU A 233 22.91 16.67 -10.01
N ARG A 234 24.22 16.59 -10.28
CA ARG A 234 25.00 17.71 -10.80
C ARG A 234 24.83 17.82 -12.30
#